data_032d4ffc0c94ababa93e2e5a2a47c143
#
_entry.id   032d4ffc0c94ababa93e2e5a2a47c143
#
_cell.length_a   1.000
_cell.length_b   1.000
_cell.length_c   1.000
_cell.angle_alpha   90.00
_cell.angle_beta   90.00
_cell.angle_gamma   90.00
#
_symmetry.space_group_name_H-M   'P 1'
#
loop_
_entity.id
_entity.type
_entity.pdbx_description
1 polymer ?
#
loop_
_entity_poly.entity_id
_entity_poly.type
_entity_poly.pdbx_seq_one_letter_code
_entity_poly.pdbx_strand_id
1 'polypeptide(L)'
;MDKKKRTRELIVFAVIVLALLAGCLLTPSGGESEPIQEVMRDAVLHEQNKVSLFGLIEVNPGLISAYIVTGILIVFALVCRLFVIPKFKYVPGRFQLVLEQIVGMFDGLAEGSSPHRNKFLRAYIFTAGVYIFVSTLFELLGIQVVTTSGHAVSLPAPLSDINGAIALGVMSYGVILFGGLIAAGVRGFLHALKDFSLPISMSFRLFGALLSGALVTELVYYYAALSYVLPVIVGVMFTLLHALIQAYVL
;
A
#
# COMPACT_ATOMS: atom_id res chain seq x y z
N MET A 1 -7.55 -11.41 -34.42
CA MET A 1 -8.43 -11.80 -33.30
C MET A 1 -9.85 -11.94 -33.83
N ASP A 2 -10.43 -13.12 -33.70
CA ASP A 2 -11.65 -13.52 -34.38
C ASP A 2 -12.85 -12.69 -33.90
N LYS A 3 -13.58 -12.02 -34.82
CA LYS A 3 -14.72 -11.14 -34.55
C LYS A 3 -15.77 -11.85 -33.67
N LYS A 4 -15.97 -13.14 -33.89
CA LYS A 4 -16.89 -14.02 -33.16
C LYS A 4 -16.47 -14.24 -31.68
N LYS A 5 -15.17 -14.31 -31.39
CA LYS A 5 -14.62 -14.46 -30.03
C LYS A 5 -14.84 -13.15 -29.24
N ARG A 6 -14.55 -12.00 -29.84
CA ARG A 6 -14.74 -10.68 -29.24
C ARG A 6 -16.21 -10.39 -28.91
N THR A 7 -17.15 -10.77 -29.82
CA THR A 7 -18.58 -10.61 -29.56
C THR A 7 -19.04 -11.48 -28.39
N ARG A 8 -18.54 -12.72 -28.28
CA ARG A 8 -18.87 -13.61 -27.15
C ARG A 8 -18.36 -13.04 -25.82
N GLU A 9 -17.15 -12.52 -25.79
CA GLU A 9 -16.56 -11.88 -24.59
C GLU A 9 -17.35 -10.65 -24.18
N LEU A 10 -17.80 -9.82 -25.12
CA LEU A 10 -18.67 -8.66 -24.87
C LEU A 10 -20.05 -9.06 -24.32
N ILE A 11 -20.64 -10.13 -24.85
CA ILE A 11 -21.93 -10.63 -24.36
C ILE A 11 -21.78 -11.17 -22.93
N VAL A 12 -20.74 -11.96 -22.66
CA VAL A 12 -20.47 -12.47 -21.29
C VAL A 12 -20.25 -11.32 -20.32
N PHE A 13 -19.46 -10.32 -20.70
CA PHE A 13 -19.26 -9.13 -19.88
C PHE A 13 -20.58 -8.36 -19.63
N ALA A 14 -21.39 -8.14 -20.66
CA ALA A 14 -22.69 -7.49 -20.52
C ALA A 14 -23.64 -8.27 -19.61
N VAL A 15 -23.67 -9.60 -19.70
CA VAL A 15 -24.50 -10.46 -18.83
C VAL A 15 -24.04 -10.36 -17.37
N ILE A 16 -22.72 -10.38 -17.12
CA ILE A 16 -22.16 -10.21 -15.77
C ILE A 16 -22.56 -8.83 -15.19
N VAL A 17 -22.38 -7.76 -15.96
CA VAL A 17 -22.76 -6.40 -15.53
C VAL A 17 -24.25 -6.30 -15.24
N LEU A 18 -25.10 -6.87 -16.10
CA LEU A 18 -26.55 -6.88 -15.87
C LEU A 18 -26.96 -7.71 -14.65
N ALA A 19 -26.30 -8.83 -14.40
CA ALA A 19 -26.55 -9.65 -13.20
C ALA A 19 -26.13 -8.90 -11.92
N LEU A 20 -25.00 -8.20 -11.95
CA LEU A 20 -24.55 -7.36 -10.82
C LEU A 20 -25.48 -6.17 -10.57
N LEU A 21 -25.96 -5.50 -11.62
CA LEU A 21 -26.93 -4.42 -11.52
C LEU A 21 -28.29 -4.92 -11.00
N ALA A 22 -28.73 -6.08 -11.45
CA ALA A 22 -29.94 -6.71 -10.92
C ALA A 22 -29.80 -7.07 -9.42
N GLY A 23 -28.67 -7.59 -9.00
CA GLY A 23 -28.33 -7.81 -7.60
C GLY A 23 -28.42 -6.52 -6.78
N CYS A 24 -27.85 -5.44 -7.30
CA CYS A 24 -27.88 -4.12 -6.67
C CYS A 24 -29.33 -3.58 -6.50
N LEU A 25 -30.18 -3.76 -7.50
CA LEU A 25 -31.58 -3.28 -7.48
C LEU A 25 -32.52 -4.15 -6.63
N LEU A 26 -32.23 -5.45 -6.54
CA LEU A 26 -33.05 -6.41 -5.81
C LEU A 26 -32.71 -6.52 -4.33
N THR A 27 -31.52 -6.06 -3.92
CA THR A 27 -31.10 -6.09 -2.52
C THR A 27 -31.75 -4.94 -1.76
N PRO A 28 -32.56 -5.20 -0.75
CA PRO A 28 -33.12 -4.14 0.09
C PRO A 28 -31.99 -3.40 0.78
N SER A 29 -32.06 -2.08 0.83
CA SER A 29 -31.12 -1.22 1.59
C SER A 29 -31.37 -1.44 3.09
N GLY A 30 -30.92 -2.58 3.60
CA GLY A 30 -30.80 -2.83 5.03
C GLY A 30 -29.66 -1.95 5.53
N GLY A 31 -29.97 -0.75 6.01
CA GLY A 31 -29.00 0.06 6.72
C GLY A 31 -28.55 -0.72 7.95
N GLU A 32 -27.27 -0.79 8.19
CA GLU A 32 -26.72 -1.26 9.45
C GLU A 32 -27.34 -0.44 10.59
N SER A 33 -27.48 -1.05 11.75
CA SER A 33 -28.07 -0.45 12.95
C SER A 33 -27.23 0.70 13.52
N GLU A 34 -25.97 0.85 13.07
CA GLU A 34 -25.02 1.86 13.55
C GLU A 34 -24.98 3.09 12.62
N PRO A 35 -24.90 4.30 13.18
CA PRO A 35 -24.79 5.52 12.38
C PRO A 35 -23.47 5.54 11.61
N ILE A 36 -23.51 5.94 10.33
CA ILE A 36 -22.34 5.99 9.43
C ILE A 36 -21.15 6.76 10.03
N GLN A 37 -21.42 7.76 10.88
CA GLN A 37 -20.38 8.55 11.56
C GLN A 37 -19.57 7.69 12.54
N GLU A 38 -20.21 6.72 13.18
CA GLU A 38 -19.59 5.83 14.16
C GLU A 38 -18.73 4.77 13.45
N VAL A 39 -19.25 4.19 12.36
CA VAL A 39 -18.52 3.27 11.49
C VAL A 39 -17.27 3.93 10.90
N MET A 40 -17.40 5.15 10.37
CA MET A 40 -16.25 5.90 9.83
C MET A 40 -15.26 6.31 10.92
N ARG A 41 -15.72 6.65 12.11
CA ARG A 41 -14.85 6.98 13.23
C ARG A 41 -14.02 5.77 13.65
N ASP A 42 -14.65 4.59 13.76
CA ASP A 42 -13.95 3.37 14.14
C ASP A 42 -12.95 2.91 13.06
N ALA A 43 -13.27 3.08 11.79
CA ALA A 43 -12.34 2.84 10.67
C ALA A 43 -11.07 3.70 10.75
N VAL A 44 -11.13 4.91 11.34
CA VAL A 44 -9.97 5.80 11.51
C VAL A 44 -9.21 5.52 12.80
N LEU A 45 -9.92 5.36 13.90
CA LEU A 45 -9.32 5.29 15.24
C LEU A 45 -8.99 3.86 15.69
N HIS A 46 -9.64 2.86 15.10
CA HIS A 46 -9.51 1.44 15.46
C HIS A 46 -9.66 1.18 16.97
N GLU A 47 -10.53 1.97 17.65
CA GLU A 47 -10.71 1.86 19.10
C GLU A 47 -11.35 0.52 19.50
N GLN A 48 -12.30 0.02 18.70
CA GLN A 48 -13.00 -1.23 18.94
C GLN A 48 -12.33 -2.43 18.28
N ASN A 49 -11.47 -2.20 17.28
CA ASN A 49 -10.87 -3.21 16.41
C ASN A 49 -9.44 -3.58 16.79
N LYS A 50 -9.11 -3.55 18.08
CA LYS A 50 -7.80 -4.00 18.57
C LYS A 50 -7.66 -5.51 18.47
N VAL A 51 -6.47 -5.97 18.12
CA VAL A 51 -6.11 -7.39 18.01
C VAL A 51 -5.08 -7.73 19.08
N SER A 52 -5.29 -8.85 19.77
CA SER A 52 -4.33 -9.33 20.77
C SER A 52 -3.13 -9.96 20.08
N LEU A 53 -1.94 -9.40 20.31
CA LEU A 53 -0.68 -9.97 19.87
C LEU A 53 -0.18 -10.95 20.94
N PHE A 54 -0.27 -12.24 20.65
CA PHE A 54 0.13 -13.35 21.55
C PHE A 54 -0.54 -13.31 22.96
N GLY A 55 -1.67 -12.65 23.13
CA GLY A 55 -2.34 -12.53 24.43
C GLY A 55 -1.68 -11.59 25.43
N LEU A 56 -0.62 -10.84 25.02
CA LEU A 56 0.15 -9.99 25.91
C LEU A 56 -0.20 -8.50 25.75
N ILE A 57 -0.43 -8.04 24.55
CA ILE A 57 -0.63 -6.62 24.22
C ILE A 57 -1.72 -6.50 23.16
N GLU A 58 -2.61 -5.55 23.35
CA GLU A 58 -3.59 -5.14 22.33
C GLU A 58 -2.95 -4.14 21.36
N VAL A 59 -2.94 -4.48 20.08
CA VAL A 59 -2.29 -3.68 19.03
C VAL A 59 -3.27 -3.31 17.93
N ASN A 60 -2.97 -2.22 17.24
CA ASN A 60 -3.67 -1.82 16.03
C ASN A 60 -3.47 -2.86 14.92
N PRO A 61 -4.53 -3.25 14.17
CA PRO A 61 -4.42 -4.14 13.02
C PRO A 61 -3.38 -3.72 11.99
N GLY A 62 -3.17 -2.41 11.78
CA GLY A 62 -2.14 -1.86 10.90
C GLY A 62 -0.71 -2.28 11.25
N LEU A 63 -0.42 -2.45 12.54
CA LEU A 63 0.88 -2.94 12.98
C LEU A 63 1.10 -4.41 12.58
N ILE A 64 0.06 -5.24 12.69
CA ILE A 64 0.12 -6.64 12.25
C ILE A 64 0.35 -6.72 10.75
N SER A 65 -0.38 -5.91 9.98
CA SER A 65 -0.17 -5.78 8.54
C SER A 65 1.27 -5.40 8.21
N ALA A 66 1.86 -4.45 8.95
CA ALA A 66 3.25 -4.02 8.75
C ALA A 66 4.25 -5.16 8.95
N TYR A 67 4.08 -5.97 10.00
CA TYR A 67 4.93 -7.15 10.22
C TYR A 67 4.76 -8.20 9.13
N ILE A 68 3.53 -8.47 8.70
CA ILE A 68 3.26 -9.46 7.65
C ILE A 68 3.90 -9.01 6.33
N VAL A 69 3.67 -7.76 5.91
CA VAL A 69 4.23 -7.21 4.66
C VAL A 69 5.76 -7.21 4.71
N THR A 70 6.34 -6.78 5.83
CA THR A 70 7.80 -6.79 6.02
C THR A 70 8.34 -8.21 5.94
N GLY A 71 7.69 -9.18 6.59
CA GLY A 71 8.07 -10.59 6.53
C GLY A 71 8.01 -11.14 5.10
N ILE A 72 6.94 -10.87 4.36
CA ILE A 72 6.79 -11.28 2.97
C ILE A 72 7.93 -10.69 2.10
N LEU A 73 8.21 -9.39 2.25
CA LEU A 73 9.27 -8.74 1.48
C LEU A 73 10.66 -9.27 1.81
N ILE A 74 10.95 -9.55 3.08
CA ILE A 74 12.23 -10.16 3.50
C ILE A 74 12.37 -11.55 2.89
N VAL A 75 11.34 -12.40 3.01
CA VAL A 75 11.36 -13.75 2.43
C VAL A 75 11.53 -13.69 0.91
N PHE A 76 10.78 -12.81 0.25
CA PHE A 76 10.92 -12.60 -1.19
C PHE A 76 12.34 -12.16 -1.58
N ALA A 77 12.91 -11.20 -0.86
CA ALA A 77 14.28 -10.72 -1.10
C ALA A 77 15.32 -11.84 -0.89
N LEU A 78 15.16 -12.65 0.16
CA LEU A 78 16.04 -13.79 0.42
C LEU A 78 15.93 -14.85 -0.68
N VAL A 79 14.72 -15.18 -1.12
CA VAL A 79 14.51 -16.12 -2.24
C VAL A 79 15.14 -15.58 -3.52
N CYS A 80 14.93 -14.30 -3.83
CA CYS A 80 15.58 -13.67 -4.97
C CYS A 80 17.10 -13.71 -4.86
N ARG A 81 17.66 -13.41 -3.69
CA ARG A 81 19.10 -13.39 -3.46
C ARG A 81 19.74 -14.77 -3.59
N LEU A 82 19.09 -15.81 -3.03
CA LEU A 82 19.67 -17.15 -2.96
C LEU A 82 19.41 -17.99 -4.22
N PHE A 83 18.24 -17.85 -4.84
CA PHE A 83 17.82 -18.76 -5.91
C PHE A 83 17.69 -18.10 -7.28
N VAL A 84 17.39 -16.80 -7.35
CA VAL A 84 17.09 -16.11 -8.60
C VAL A 84 18.33 -15.41 -9.15
N ILE A 85 18.96 -14.55 -8.36
CA ILE A 85 20.14 -13.76 -8.78
C ILE A 85 21.30 -14.64 -9.25
N PRO A 86 21.63 -15.77 -8.61
CA PRO A 86 22.70 -16.64 -9.10
C PRO A 86 22.44 -17.27 -10.47
N LYS A 87 21.18 -17.30 -10.93
CA LYS A 87 20.77 -17.84 -12.24
C LYS A 87 20.65 -16.78 -13.33
N PHE A 88 20.99 -15.53 -13.04
CA PHE A 88 20.94 -14.45 -14.02
C PHE A 88 21.91 -14.71 -15.16
N LYS A 89 21.41 -14.47 -16.39
CA LYS A 89 22.18 -14.68 -17.62
C LYS A 89 22.37 -13.33 -18.33
N TYR A 90 23.40 -13.28 -19.18
CA TYR A 90 23.67 -12.10 -20.02
C TYR A 90 22.48 -11.77 -20.96
N VAL A 91 21.78 -12.80 -21.47
CA VAL A 91 20.50 -12.62 -22.16
C VAL A 91 19.38 -12.88 -21.14
N PRO A 92 18.68 -11.83 -20.69
CA PRO A 92 17.74 -11.93 -19.58
C PRO A 92 16.49 -12.74 -19.96
N GLY A 93 16.08 -13.63 -19.06
CA GLY A 93 14.78 -14.27 -19.13
C GLY A 93 13.66 -13.28 -18.74
N ARG A 94 12.40 -13.64 -18.99
CA ARG A 94 11.24 -12.75 -18.72
C ARG A 94 11.19 -12.25 -17.27
N PHE A 95 11.43 -13.11 -16.30
CA PHE A 95 11.42 -12.75 -14.89
C PHE A 95 12.59 -11.84 -14.51
N GLN A 96 13.78 -12.15 -15.02
CA GLN A 96 14.98 -11.32 -14.84
C GLN A 96 14.75 -9.91 -15.41
N LEU A 97 14.18 -9.83 -16.62
CA LEU A 97 13.87 -8.56 -17.29
C LEU A 97 12.93 -7.68 -16.44
N VAL A 98 11.88 -8.28 -15.86
CA VAL A 98 10.94 -7.53 -14.99
C VAL A 98 11.65 -7.02 -13.75
N LEU A 99 12.47 -7.84 -13.08
CA LEU A 99 13.22 -7.40 -11.90
C LEU A 99 14.22 -6.29 -12.24
N GLU A 100 14.98 -6.45 -13.33
CA GLU A 100 15.94 -5.44 -13.78
C GLU A 100 15.23 -4.13 -14.16
N GLN A 101 14.05 -4.20 -14.77
CA GLN A 101 13.27 -3.02 -15.14
C GLN A 101 12.74 -2.28 -13.91
N ILE A 102 12.23 -2.99 -12.90
CA ILE A 102 11.79 -2.38 -11.64
C ILE A 102 12.96 -1.72 -10.93
N VAL A 103 14.09 -2.42 -10.76
CA VAL A 103 15.28 -1.85 -10.13
C VAL A 103 15.80 -0.63 -10.92
N GLY A 104 15.86 -0.74 -12.27
CA GLY A 104 16.30 0.35 -13.14
C GLY A 104 15.40 1.58 -13.09
N MET A 105 14.09 1.40 -12.92
CA MET A 105 13.14 2.51 -12.73
C MET A 105 13.46 3.31 -11.46
N PHE A 106 13.64 2.64 -10.33
CA PHE A 106 13.99 3.31 -9.06
C PHE A 106 15.40 3.88 -9.08
N ASP A 107 16.34 3.21 -9.76
CA ASP A 107 17.71 3.72 -9.93
C ASP A 107 17.72 5.02 -10.74
N GLY A 108 16.93 5.09 -11.82
CA GLY A 108 16.73 6.29 -12.60
C GLY A 108 16.09 7.45 -11.82
N LEU A 109 15.10 7.16 -10.97
CA LEU A 109 14.50 8.16 -10.06
C LEU A 109 15.55 8.71 -9.07
N ALA A 110 16.35 7.82 -8.49
CA ALA A 110 17.40 8.21 -7.55
C ALA A 110 18.52 9.02 -8.22
N GLU A 111 18.90 8.68 -9.46
CA GLU A 111 19.89 9.43 -10.23
C GLU A 111 19.41 10.84 -10.60
N GLY A 112 18.13 10.98 -10.96
CA GLY A 112 17.53 12.27 -11.29
C GLY A 112 17.44 13.23 -10.09
N SER A 113 17.33 12.70 -8.89
CA SER A 113 17.14 13.47 -7.65
C SER A 113 18.46 13.75 -6.91
N SER A 114 19.52 12.96 -7.10
CA SER A 114 20.80 13.12 -6.40
C SER A 114 21.98 13.11 -7.34
N PRO A 115 22.70 14.24 -7.50
CA PRO A 115 23.90 14.34 -8.35
C PRO A 115 25.08 13.52 -7.80
N HIS A 116 25.07 13.16 -6.53
CA HIS A 116 26.09 12.37 -5.87
C HIS A 116 25.62 10.93 -5.77
N ARG A 117 25.89 10.09 -6.77
CA ARG A 117 25.55 8.67 -6.91
C ARG A 117 25.82 7.83 -5.65
N ASN A 118 25.06 8.06 -4.60
CA ASN A 118 25.21 7.33 -3.36
C ASN A 118 24.46 5.99 -3.44
N LYS A 119 25.18 4.87 -3.46
CA LYS A 119 24.62 3.52 -3.52
C LYS A 119 23.63 3.24 -2.40
N PHE A 120 23.87 3.82 -1.22
CA PHE A 120 22.99 3.69 -0.07
C PHE A 120 21.61 4.34 -0.32
N LEU A 121 21.59 5.56 -0.89
CA LEU A 121 20.37 6.28 -1.20
C LEU A 121 19.51 5.52 -2.24
N ARG A 122 20.13 4.98 -3.28
CA ARG A 122 19.43 4.16 -4.29
C ARG A 122 18.79 2.93 -3.68
N ALA A 123 19.55 2.21 -2.83
CA ALA A 123 19.03 1.03 -2.14
C ALA A 123 17.85 1.40 -1.21
N TYR A 124 17.93 2.56 -0.54
CA TYR A 124 16.86 3.05 0.30
C TYR A 124 15.60 3.39 -0.50
N ILE A 125 15.74 4.21 -1.57
CA ILE A 125 14.61 4.61 -2.42
C ILE A 125 13.92 3.38 -3.02
N PHE A 126 14.70 2.41 -3.51
CA PHE A 126 14.14 1.14 -3.98
C PHE A 126 13.35 0.40 -2.90
N THR A 127 13.97 0.23 -1.73
CA THR A 127 13.35 -0.54 -0.64
C THR A 127 12.08 0.15 -0.11
N ALA A 128 12.15 1.45 0.11
CA ALA A 128 11.01 2.23 0.59
C ALA A 128 9.89 2.31 -0.45
N GLY A 129 10.22 2.50 -1.74
CA GLY A 129 9.23 2.51 -2.82
C GLY A 129 8.53 1.16 -2.99
N VAL A 130 9.28 0.05 -2.96
CA VAL A 130 8.69 -1.30 -2.99
C VAL A 130 7.85 -1.56 -1.75
N TYR A 131 8.31 -1.14 -0.56
CA TYR A 131 7.54 -1.28 0.67
C TYR A 131 6.21 -0.50 0.59
N ILE A 132 6.23 0.75 0.17
CA ILE A 132 5.02 1.57 0.01
C ILE A 132 4.07 0.92 -0.99
N PHE A 133 4.58 0.49 -2.14
CA PHE A 133 3.78 -0.16 -3.18
C PHE A 133 3.10 -1.43 -2.68
N VAL A 134 3.87 -2.35 -2.09
CA VAL A 134 3.33 -3.62 -1.59
C VAL A 134 2.41 -3.42 -0.39
N SER A 135 2.75 -2.50 0.52
CA SER A 135 1.92 -2.14 1.67
C SER A 135 0.54 -1.62 1.24
N THR A 136 0.51 -0.78 0.21
CA THR A 136 -0.75 -0.25 -0.32
C THR A 136 -1.58 -1.34 -0.99
N LEU A 137 -0.93 -2.22 -1.78
CA LEU A 137 -1.62 -3.34 -2.43
C LEU A 137 -2.11 -4.42 -1.44
N PHE A 138 -1.51 -4.47 -0.25
CA PHE A 138 -1.88 -5.46 0.77
C PHE A 138 -3.36 -5.38 1.17
N GLU A 139 -3.92 -4.18 1.18
CA GLU A 139 -5.34 -3.94 1.45
C GLU A 139 -6.25 -4.70 0.48
N LEU A 140 -5.87 -4.81 -0.79
CA LEU A 140 -6.64 -5.54 -1.81
C LEU A 140 -6.72 -7.05 -1.55
N LEU A 141 -5.84 -7.61 -0.75
CA LEU A 141 -5.85 -9.04 -0.42
C LEU A 141 -7.01 -9.42 0.51
N GLY A 142 -7.60 -8.45 1.22
CA GLY A 142 -8.75 -8.67 2.10
C GLY A 142 -8.49 -9.70 3.22
N ILE A 143 -7.24 -9.79 3.71
CA ILE A 143 -6.88 -10.73 4.78
C ILE A 143 -7.59 -10.29 6.05
N GLN A 144 -8.29 -11.24 6.68
CA GLN A 144 -9.05 -10.99 7.91
C GLN A 144 -8.33 -11.60 9.12
N VAL A 145 -8.42 -10.91 10.24
CA VAL A 145 -8.02 -11.39 11.56
C VAL A 145 -9.18 -11.29 12.53
N VAL A 146 -9.14 -12.14 13.56
CA VAL A 146 -10.14 -12.10 14.63
C VAL A 146 -9.64 -11.15 15.72
N THR A 147 -10.48 -10.17 16.06
CA THR A 147 -10.21 -9.22 17.15
C THR A 147 -10.36 -9.87 18.52
N THR A 148 -9.90 -9.20 19.56
CA THR A 148 -10.11 -9.62 20.97
C THR A 148 -11.58 -9.71 21.35
N SER A 149 -12.43 -8.95 20.68
CA SER A 149 -13.89 -8.98 20.83
C SER A 149 -14.58 -10.13 20.08
N GLY A 150 -13.83 -10.94 19.31
CA GLY A 150 -14.34 -12.08 18.54
C GLY A 150 -14.91 -11.73 17.17
N HIS A 151 -14.82 -10.50 16.73
CA HIS A 151 -15.25 -10.07 15.39
C HIS A 151 -14.11 -10.22 14.37
N ALA A 152 -14.44 -10.61 13.14
CA ALA A 152 -13.49 -10.65 12.04
C ALA A 152 -13.36 -9.25 11.44
N VAL A 153 -12.12 -8.73 11.39
CA VAL A 153 -11.78 -7.43 10.81
C VAL A 153 -10.77 -7.62 9.69
N SER A 154 -10.95 -6.92 8.57
CA SER A 154 -9.98 -6.90 7.50
C SER A 154 -8.72 -6.15 7.93
N LEU A 155 -7.55 -6.71 7.59
CA LEU A 155 -6.28 -6.05 7.85
C LEU A 155 -6.12 -4.84 6.91
N PRO A 156 -6.00 -3.62 7.47
CA PRO A 156 -5.80 -2.42 6.69
C PRO A 156 -4.39 -2.37 6.09
N ALA A 157 -4.16 -1.47 5.13
CA ALA A 157 -2.82 -1.20 4.65
C ALA A 157 -1.91 -0.71 5.81
N PRO A 158 -0.66 -1.18 5.92
CA PRO A 158 0.26 -0.77 7.00
C PRO A 158 0.41 0.74 7.18
N LEU A 159 0.37 1.48 6.09
CA LEU A 159 0.57 2.93 6.07
C LEU A 159 -0.74 3.73 6.17
N SER A 160 -1.90 3.08 6.27
CA SER A 160 -3.15 3.73 6.64
C SER A 160 -3.23 4.04 8.14
N ASP A 161 -2.35 3.42 8.94
CA ASP A 161 -2.11 3.85 10.33
C ASP A 161 -1.15 5.05 10.36
N ILE A 162 -1.57 6.11 11.05
CA ILE A 162 -0.80 7.35 11.21
C ILE A 162 0.59 7.09 11.82
N ASN A 163 0.69 6.15 12.76
CA ASN A 163 1.96 5.79 13.40
C ASN A 163 2.93 5.16 12.39
N GLY A 164 2.42 4.27 11.51
CA GLY A 164 3.20 3.66 10.45
C GLY A 164 3.70 4.70 9.42
N ALA A 165 2.83 5.63 9.02
CA ALA A 165 3.18 6.70 8.10
C ALA A 165 4.20 7.68 8.70
N ILE A 166 4.05 8.06 9.98
CA ILE A 166 5.02 8.90 10.69
C ILE A 166 6.36 8.17 10.84
N ALA A 167 6.35 6.90 11.22
CA ALA A 167 7.57 6.12 11.38
C ALA A 167 8.37 6.06 10.07
N LEU A 168 7.70 5.82 8.93
CA LEU A 168 8.35 5.82 7.62
C LEU A 168 8.88 7.22 7.24
N GLY A 169 8.12 8.28 7.50
CA GLY A 169 8.53 9.66 7.25
C GLY A 169 9.76 10.05 8.07
N VAL A 170 9.76 9.75 9.38
CA VAL A 170 10.90 10.01 10.26
C VAL A 170 12.13 9.19 9.87
N MET A 171 11.93 7.91 9.51
CA MET A 171 13.02 7.06 9.02
C MET A 171 13.62 7.62 7.72
N SER A 172 12.79 8.07 6.78
CA SER A 172 13.23 8.69 5.52
C SER A 172 14.03 9.96 5.78
N TYR A 173 13.57 10.79 6.69
CA TYR A 173 14.30 11.99 7.10
C TYR A 173 15.63 11.66 7.77
N GLY A 174 15.66 10.63 8.61
CA GLY A 174 16.90 10.12 9.20
C GLY A 174 17.94 9.72 8.13
N VAL A 175 17.49 9.06 7.07
CA VAL A 175 18.35 8.72 5.92
C VAL A 175 18.88 9.97 5.21
N ILE A 176 18.07 11.01 5.03
CA ILE A 176 18.48 12.28 4.42
C ILE A 176 19.53 12.97 5.30
N LEU A 177 19.28 13.06 6.62
CA LEU A 177 20.22 13.66 7.58
C LEU A 177 21.56 12.93 7.59
N PHE A 178 21.53 11.60 7.62
CA PHE A 178 22.72 10.78 7.62
C PHE A 178 23.48 10.85 6.29
N GLY A 179 22.75 10.88 5.18
CA GLY A 179 23.32 11.11 3.85
C GLY A 179 24.00 12.46 3.75
N GLY A 180 23.39 13.52 4.28
CA GLY A 180 23.97 14.85 4.36
C GLY A 180 25.25 14.89 5.20
N LEU A 181 25.25 14.17 6.33
CA LEU A 181 26.41 14.04 7.21
C LEU A 181 27.60 13.37 6.50
N ILE A 182 27.35 12.28 5.75
CA ILE A 182 28.38 11.55 5.01
C ILE A 182 28.91 12.39 3.85
N ALA A 183 28.04 13.12 3.13
CA ALA A 183 28.43 13.86 1.92
C ALA A 183 29.25 15.11 2.22
N ALA A 184 28.89 15.90 3.23
CA ALA A 184 29.51 17.21 3.53
C ALA A 184 29.75 17.46 5.03
N GLY A 185 29.78 16.41 5.85
CA GLY A 185 29.98 16.49 7.30
C GLY A 185 28.91 17.31 8.00
N VAL A 186 29.28 18.04 9.05
CA VAL A 186 28.36 18.84 9.86
C VAL A 186 27.60 19.89 9.02
N ARG A 187 28.22 20.45 8.00
CA ARG A 187 27.56 21.43 7.11
C ARG A 187 26.44 20.77 6.29
N GLY A 188 26.65 19.56 5.79
CA GLY A 188 25.62 18.80 5.10
C GLY A 188 24.47 18.41 6.00
N PHE A 189 24.75 18.00 7.23
CA PHE A 189 23.73 17.74 8.25
C PHE A 189 22.87 18.97 8.56
N LEU A 190 23.50 20.11 8.80
CA LEU A 190 22.79 21.38 9.07
C LEU A 190 21.97 21.85 7.86
N HIS A 191 22.44 21.57 6.64
CA HIS A 191 21.68 21.89 5.44
C HIS A 191 20.45 20.99 5.30
N ALA A 192 20.59 19.71 5.52
CA ALA A 192 19.48 18.75 5.48
C ALA A 192 18.47 19.00 6.63
N LEU A 193 18.91 19.54 7.77
CA LEU A 193 18.04 19.89 8.88
C LEU A 193 17.00 20.97 8.53
N LYS A 194 17.29 21.83 7.56
CA LYS A 194 16.34 22.84 7.08
C LYS A 194 15.10 22.24 6.43
N ASP A 195 15.24 21.04 5.88
CA ASP A 195 14.18 20.35 5.16
C ASP A 195 13.27 19.53 6.10
N PHE A 196 13.11 20.00 7.35
CA PHE A 196 12.28 19.36 8.39
C PHE A 196 10.80 19.21 7.97
N SER A 197 10.32 19.98 6.99
CA SER A 197 8.97 19.85 6.47
C SER A 197 8.74 18.56 5.67
N LEU A 198 9.81 17.93 5.14
CA LEU A 198 9.72 16.73 4.29
C LEU A 198 9.10 15.53 5.01
N PRO A 199 9.54 15.11 6.22
CA PRO A 199 8.95 13.97 6.91
C PRO A 199 7.48 14.20 7.25
N ILE A 200 7.12 15.43 7.60
CA ILE A 200 5.73 15.81 7.89
C ILE A 200 4.89 15.69 6.62
N SER A 201 5.32 16.31 5.53
CA SER A 201 4.63 16.26 4.24
C SER A 201 4.47 14.82 3.73
N MET A 202 5.51 14.00 3.84
CA MET A 202 5.50 12.60 3.44
C MET A 202 4.51 11.78 4.27
N SER A 203 4.55 11.91 5.59
CA SER A 203 3.65 11.19 6.51
C SER A 203 2.18 11.52 6.24
N PHE A 204 1.84 12.79 6.11
CA PHE A 204 0.47 13.21 5.81
C PHE A 204 0.01 12.79 4.42
N ARG A 205 0.89 12.77 3.44
CA ARG A 205 0.57 12.32 2.08
C ARG A 205 0.24 10.82 2.07
N LEU A 206 1.11 10.01 2.70
CA LEU A 206 0.91 8.55 2.78
C LEU A 206 -0.36 8.21 3.54
N PHE A 207 -0.48 8.73 4.75
CA PHE A 207 -1.65 8.51 5.60
C PHE A 207 -2.94 9.01 4.94
N GLY A 208 -2.97 10.26 4.47
CA GLY A 208 -4.16 10.87 3.91
C GLY A 208 -4.69 10.18 2.66
N ALA A 209 -3.80 9.73 1.77
CA ALA A 209 -4.18 9.00 0.57
C ALA A 209 -4.82 7.64 0.91
N LEU A 210 -4.20 6.87 1.79
CA LEU A 210 -4.69 5.55 2.18
C LEU A 210 -5.95 5.64 3.04
N LEU A 211 -5.99 6.59 3.98
CA LEU A 211 -7.18 6.83 4.78
C LEU A 211 -8.38 7.21 3.92
N SER A 212 -8.20 8.09 2.93
CA SER A 212 -9.30 8.46 2.04
C SER A 212 -9.82 7.26 1.24
N GLY A 213 -8.93 6.37 0.78
CA GLY A 213 -9.30 5.13 0.12
C GLY A 213 -10.09 4.19 1.02
N ALA A 214 -9.61 3.99 2.25
CA ALA A 214 -10.28 3.17 3.25
C ALA A 214 -11.68 3.70 3.58
N LEU A 215 -11.82 5.01 3.83
CA LEU A 215 -13.12 5.63 4.14
C LEU A 215 -14.12 5.52 2.98
N VAL A 216 -13.66 5.68 1.73
CA VAL A 216 -14.53 5.49 0.56
C VAL A 216 -14.95 4.04 0.42
N THR A 217 -14.07 3.11 0.71
CA THR A 217 -14.37 1.66 0.70
C THR A 217 -15.40 1.31 1.77
N GLU A 218 -15.24 1.80 3.00
CA GLU A 218 -16.22 1.61 4.09
C GLU A 218 -17.58 2.23 3.74
N LEU A 219 -17.59 3.43 3.16
CA LEU A 219 -18.83 4.08 2.70
C LEU A 219 -19.57 3.23 1.66
N VAL A 220 -18.82 2.62 0.73
CA VAL A 220 -19.41 1.76 -0.31
C VAL A 220 -19.97 0.48 0.30
N TYR A 221 -19.28 -0.12 1.27
CA TYR A 221 -19.78 -1.32 1.96
C TYR A 221 -20.93 -1.04 2.90
N TYR A 222 -21.01 0.16 3.46
CA TYR A 222 -22.14 0.56 4.31
C TYR A 222 -23.48 0.50 3.57
N TYR A 223 -23.50 0.83 2.28
CA TYR A 223 -24.69 0.72 1.45
C TYR A 223 -24.71 -0.61 0.69
N ALA A 224 -25.52 -1.59 1.14
CA ALA A 224 -25.59 -2.92 0.53
C ALA A 224 -25.79 -2.89 -0.99
N ALA A 225 -26.60 -1.95 -1.51
CA ALA A 225 -26.83 -1.79 -2.93
C ALA A 225 -25.57 -1.41 -3.72
N LEU A 226 -24.62 -0.67 -3.11
CA LEU A 226 -23.39 -0.24 -3.74
C LEU A 226 -22.29 -1.31 -3.66
N SER A 227 -22.41 -2.26 -2.73
CA SER A 227 -21.39 -3.27 -2.43
C SER A 227 -21.16 -4.29 -3.55
N TYR A 228 -22.02 -4.39 -4.55
CA TYR A 228 -21.91 -5.39 -5.61
C TYR A 228 -20.87 -5.03 -6.70
N VAL A 229 -20.74 -3.77 -7.08
CA VAL A 229 -19.90 -3.35 -8.22
C VAL A 229 -18.85 -2.33 -7.81
N LEU A 230 -19.24 -1.35 -7.00
CA LEU A 230 -18.40 -0.21 -6.64
C LEU A 230 -17.11 -0.59 -5.89
N PRO A 231 -17.05 -1.60 -4.97
CA PRO A 231 -15.82 -1.94 -4.29
C PRO A 231 -14.68 -2.31 -5.22
N VAL A 232 -14.97 -3.00 -6.33
CA VAL A 232 -13.95 -3.37 -7.32
C VAL A 232 -13.40 -2.14 -8.03
N ILE A 233 -14.28 -1.21 -8.43
CA ILE A 233 -13.88 0.03 -9.09
C ILE A 233 -13.10 0.92 -8.12
N VAL A 234 -13.59 1.08 -6.89
CA VAL A 234 -12.95 1.86 -5.83
C VAL A 234 -11.59 1.25 -5.48
N GLY A 235 -11.51 -0.07 -5.25
CA GLY A 235 -10.27 -0.76 -4.94
C GLY A 235 -9.22 -0.59 -6.03
N VAL A 236 -9.59 -0.79 -7.30
CA VAL A 236 -8.65 -0.61 -8.42
C VAL A 236 -8.24 0.87 -8.58
N MET A 237 -9.20 1.79 -8.56
CA MET A 237 -8.93 3.22 -8.78
C MET A 237 -8.12 3.83 -7.62
N PHE A 238 -8.54 3.61 -6.38
CA PHE A 238 -7.86 4.21 -5.24
C PHE A 238 -6.59 3.45 -4.87
N THR A 239 -6.66 2.14 -4.66
CA THR A 239 -5.51 1.41 -4.14
C THR A 239 -4.40 1.26 -5.16
N LEU A 240 -4.68 0.82 -6.40
CA LEU A 240 -3.64 0.64 -7.41
C LEU A 240 -3.03 1.96 -7.87
N LEU A 241 -3.88 2.96 -8.15
CA LEU A 241 -3.40 4.27 -8.59
C LEU A 241 -2.58 4.96 -7.50
N HIS A 242 -3.07 4.92 -6.24
CA HIS A 242 -2.34 5.47 -5.12
C HIS A 242 -1.02 4.73 -4.86
N ALA A 243 -1.00 3.39 -4.94
CA ALA A 243 0.22 2.61 -4.79
C ALA A 243 1.32 3.06 -5.78
N LEU A 244 0.95 3.24 -7.05
CA LEU A 244 1.87 3.71 -8.08
C LEU A 244 2.35 5.15 -7.83
N ILE A 245 1.41 6.07 -7.54
CA ILE A 245 1.74 7.48 -7.30
C ILE A 245 2.63 7.61 -6.06
N GLN A 246 2.29 6.94 -4.97
CA GLN A 246 3.04 7.04 -3.72
C GLN A 246 4.46 6.47 -3.84
N ALA A 247 4.62 5.34 -4.54
CA ALA A 247 5.93 4.77 -4.81
C ALA A 247 6.81 5.65 -5.72
N TYR A 248 6.18 6.42 -6.63
CA TYR A 248 6.89 7.34 -7.53
C TYR A 248 7.28 8.65 -6.85
N VAL A 249 6.46 9.16 -5.94
CA VAL A 249 6.63 10.50 -5.31
C VAL A 249 7.50 10.44 -4.05
N LEU A 250 7.94 9.26 -3.62
CA LEU A 250 8.90 9.07 -2.53
C LEU A 250 10.22 9.80 -2.82
#